data_898e98fe862c2065322799ce7db0aabd
#
_entry.id   898e98fe862c2065322799ce7db0aabd
#
_cell.length_a   1.000
_cell.length_b   1.000
_cell.length_c   1.000
_cell.angle_alpha   90.00
_cell.angle_beta   90.00
_cell.angle_gamma   90.00
#
_symmetry.space_group_name_H-M   'P 1'
#
loop_
_entity.id
_entity.type
_entity.pdbx_description
1 polymer ?
#
loop_
_entity_poly.entity_id
_entity_poly.type
_entity_poly.pdbx_seq_one_letter_code
_entity_poly.pdbx_strand_id
1 'polypeptide(L)'
;MMILEQIIFTLLFKWKYWIAILHSKFLKKTKNSVFTSITYVARTTDKDWIFGAKVRRLSKISGLHSNTYFHNRLRDLPDSDGYFFVFHQYFYRAMRHNPKILNKKNIVMFTHPNWTFSFSQSHVIWCLNKADKVICLNSKVQRELIAAGLDAKKTELIHIASDPDFFYKHERKTGAVGFCSAFGERKNPEMIYQLVKNMPERKFYLMGRYWEHFEKYDEMKNMANFTYYNNEPYETYPDLYNKIDVFISPSTLEGGPVPVLEAMLSNCFPIASKTGFCPDVISDGNNGFLFDVDADYSEVIRLIKLADSKTIDVRQTALEHSWKNCSQKIDRLFLE
;
A
#
# COMPACT_ATOMS: atom_id res chain seq x y z
N MET A 1 18.77 -1.05 31.69
CA MET A 1 18.99 0.24 30.98
C MET A 1 17.92 0.52 29.96
N MET A 2 17.71 -0.32 28.94
CA MET A 2 16.67 -0.17 27.89
C MET A 2 15.24 0.05 28.39
N ILE A 3 14.79 -0.70 29.42
CA ILE A 3 13.43 -0.59 29.99
C ILE A 3 13.21 0.76 30.68
N LEU A 4 14.22 1.26 31.39
CA LEU A 4 14.14 2.55 32.03
C LEU A 4 14.11 3.71 31.06
N GLU A 5 14.90 3.65 29.98
CA GLU A 5 14.88 4.63 28.89
C GLU A 5 13.51 4.67 28.18
N GLN A 6 12.88 3.51 28.02
CA GLN A 6 11.54 3.42 27.43
C GLN A 6 10.46 4.00 28.33
N ILE A 7 10.55 3.74 29.65
CA ILE A 7 9.61 4.31 30.62
C ILE A 7 9.77 5.84 30.65
N ILE A 8 11.01 6.33 30.71
CA ILE A 8 11.32 7.77 30.68
C ILE A 8 10.84 8.38 29.36
N PHE A 9 11.09 7.72 28.24
CA PHE A 9 10.63 8.16 26.93
C PHE A 9 9.10 8.24 26.85
N THR A 10 8.40 7.23 27.35
CA THR A 10 6.92 7.18 27.39
C THR A 10 6.35 8.26 28.31
N LEU A 11 6.97 8.48 29.47
CA LEU A 11 6.55 9.52 30.42
C LEU A 11 6.79 10.92 29.87
N LEU A 12 7.97 11.19 29.31
CA LEU A 12 8.29 12.48 28.67
C LEU A 12 7.41 12.78 27.46
N PHE A 13 7.08 11.74 26.69
CA PHE A 13 6.16 11.86 25.56
C PHE A 13 4.74 12.18 26.06
N LYS A 14 4.22 11.44 27.04
CA LYS A 14 2.92 11.71 27.65
C LYS A 14 2.88 13.11 28.25
N TRP A 15 3.93 13.57 28.93
CA TRP A 15 3.98 14.89 29.52
C TRP A 15 3.97 16.01 28.48
N LYS A 16 4.82 15.94 27.45
CA LYS A 16 4.80 16.89 26.31
C LYS A 16 3.45 16.89 25.58
N TYR A 17 2.85 15.73 25.46
CA TYR A 17 1.52 15.57 24.90
C TYR A 17 0.43 16.24 25.75
N TRP A 18 0.45 16.07 27.07
CA TRP A 18 -0.50 16.74 27.98
C TRP A 18 -0.36 18.26 27.94
N ILE A 19 0.87 18.77 27.88
CA ILE A 19 1.12 20.20 27.70
C ILE A 19 0.52 20.67 26.35
N ALA A 20 0.69 19.91 25.28
CA ALA A 20 0.12 20.25 23.96
C ALA A 20 -1.41 20.21 23.97
N ILE A 21 -2.04 19.25 24.65
CA ILE A 21 -3.50 19.21 24.84
C ILE A 21 -3.98 20.41 25.68
N LEU A 22 -3.30 20.74 26.75
CA LEU A 22 -3.65 21.92 27.54
C LEU A 22 -3.56 23.19 26.69
N HIS A 23 -2.47 23.35 25.92
CA HIS A 23 -2.34 24.45 24.96
C HIS A 23 -3.44 24.44 23.89
N SER A 24 -3.82 23.27 23.38
CA SER A 24 -4.87 23.16 22.34
C SER A 24 -6.26 23.47 22.87
N LYS A 25 -6.54 23.20 24.14
CA LYS A 25 -7.83 23.59 24.78
C LYS A 25 -7.96 25.10 24.95
N PHE A 26 -6.86 25.83 25.04
CA PHE A 26 -6.86 27.31 25.11
C PHE A 26 -6.90 27.98 23.73
N LEU A 27 -6.52 27.29 22.67
CA LEU A 27 -6.67 27.75 21.30
C LEU A 27 -8.05 27.30 20.80
N LYS A 28 -9.07 28.13 20.97
CA LYS A 28 -10.39 27.87 20.38
C LYS A 28 -10.24 27.56 18.91
N LYS A 29 -10.69 26.35 18.48
CA LYS A 29 -10.95 26.08 17.06
C LYS A 29 -11.82 27.20 16.53
N THR A 30 -11.31 28.07 15.68
CA THR A 30 -12.10 29.03 14.91
C THR A 30 -12.93 28.22 13.91
N LYS A 31 -14.22 28.09 14.22
CA LYS A 31 -15.16 27.16 13.58
C LYS A 31 -15.64 27.63 12.19
N ASN A 32 -15.08 28.68 11.60
CA ASN A 32 -15.60 29.32 10.39
C ASN A 32 -14.55 29.66 9.32
N SER A 33 -13.45 28.92 9.18
CA SER A 33 -12.62 29.08 7.99
C SER A 33 -13.02 28.03 6.96
N VAL A 34 -13.29 28.48 5.74
CA VAL A 34 -13.41 27.62 4.58
C VAL A 34 -12.14 26.78 4.51
N PHE A 35 -12.29 25.45 4.45
CA PHE A 35 -11.15 24.55 4.33
C PHE A 35 -10.48 24.83 2.97
N THR A 36 -9.23 25.30 2.97
CA THR A 36 -8.59 25.83 1.76
C THR A 36 -7.35 25.05 1.32
N SER A 37 -6.66 24.37 2.22
CA SER A 37 -5.37 23.76 1.86
C SER A 37 -5.07 22.45 2.55
N ILE A 38 -4.45 21.53 1.79
CA ILE A 38 -3.94 20.22 2.27
C ILE A 38 -2.43 20.15 2.04
N THR A 39 -1.71 19.66 3.03
CA THR A 39 -0.32 19.25 2.85
C THR A 39 -0.18 17.73 2.90
N TYR A 40 0.27 17.14 1.80
CA TYR A 40 0.62 15.72 1.69
C TYR A 40 2.04 15.50 2.19
N VAL A 41 2.21 14.68 3.23
CA VAL A 41 3.45 14.57 4.01
C VAL A 41 4.13 13.24 3.79
N ALA A 42 5.43 13.28 3.43
CA ALA A 42 6.33 12.15 3.40
C ALA A 42 7.74 12.55 3.88
N ARG A 43 8.63 11.57 4.08
CA ARG A 43 10.04 11.85 4.41
C ARG A 43 10.85 12.10 3.14
N THR A 44 11.92 12.90 3.25
CA THR A 44 12.87 13.12 2.16
C THR A 44 13.52 11.81 1.67
N THR A 45 13.82 10.88 2.60
CA THR A 45 14.36 9.55 2.28
C THR A 45 13.44 8.70 1.42
N ASP A 46 12.16 9.02 1.41
CA ASP A 46 11.14 8.26 0.66
C ASP A 46 10.67 9.01 -0.60
N LYS A 47 11.31 10.16 -0.91
CA LYS A 47 10.93 11.04 -2.02
C LYS A 47 10.88 10.30 -3.37
N ASP A 48 11.91 9.49 -3.63
CA ASP A 48 12.03 8.74 -4.88
C ASP A 48 11.56 7.28 -4.74
N TRP A 49 10.78 7.01 -3.69
CA TRP A 49 10.18 5.72 -3.37
C TRP A 49 8.66 5.78 -3.49
N ILE A 50 8.00 4.63 -3.28
CA ILE A 50 6.54 4.48 -3.43
C ILE A 50 5.73 5.49 -2.62
N PHE A 51 6.17 5.87 -1.42
CA PHE A 51 5.46 6.86 -0.60
C PHE A 51 5.55 8.27 -1.20
N GLY A 52 6.72 8.64 -1.71
CA GLY A 52 6.91 9.91 -2.41
C GLY A 52 6.09 9.99 -3.70
N ALA A 53 6.07 8.92 -4.48
CA ALA A 53 5.24 8.82 -5.68
C ALA A 53 3.75 8.98 -5.34
N LYS A 54 3.27 8.30 -4.29
CA LYS A 54 1.87 8.40 -3.82
C LYS A 54 1.49 9.83 -3.45
N VAL A 55 2.28 10.52 -2.60
CA VAL A 55 1.94 11.87 -2.16
C VAL A 55 1.97 12.87 -3.31
N ARG A 56 2.94 12.77 -4.24
CA ARG A 56 2.98 13.64 -5.43
C ARG A 56 1.76 13.42 -6.33
N ARG A 57 1.39 12.17 -6.58
CA ARG A 57 0.26 11.84 -7.45
C ARG A 57 -1.04 12.30 -6.82
N LEU A 58 -1.30 11.99 -5.55
CA LEU A 58 -2.50 12.41 -4.84
C LEU A 58 -2.61 13.93 -4.77
N SER A 59 -1.54 14.64 -4.42
CA SER A 59 -1.52 16.10 -4.39
C SER A 59 -1.83 16.70 -5.77
N LYS A 60 -1.27 16.14 -6.85
CA LYS A 60 -1.47 16.65 -8.22
C LYS A 60 -2.92 16.54 -8.70
N ILE A 61 -3.65 15.51 -8.26
CA ILE A 61 -5.02 15.23 -8.74
C ILE A 61 -6.10 15.57 -7.72
N SER A 62 -5.73 16.02 -6.52
CA SER A 62 -6.69 16.52 -5.52
C SER A 62 -7.51 17.67 -6.10
N GLY A 63 -8.80 17.66 -5.83
CA GLY A 63 -9.70 18.78 -6.15
C GLY A 63 -9.57 19.98 -5.18
N LEU A 64 -8.77 19.83 -4.11
CA LEU A 64 -8.50 20.85 -3.13
C LEU A 64 -7.11 21.45 -3.37
N HIS A 65 -6.92 22.72 -2.96
CA HIS A 65 -5.57 23.31 -3.03
C HIS A 65 -4.59 22.50 -2.18
N SER A 66 -3.56 21.96 -2.79
CA SER A 66 -2.69 20.98 -2.12
C SER A 66 -1.22 21.15 -2.45
N ASN A 67 -0.39 20.78 -1.48
CA ASN A 67 1.06 20.80 -1.56
C ASN A 67 1.64 19.44 -1.16
N THR A 68 2.87 19.15 -1.58
CA THR A 68 3.67 18.05 -1.04
C THR A 68 4.77 18.59 -0.14
N TYR A 69 4.99 17.93 0.98
CA TYR A 69 6.06 18.27 1.90
C TYR A 69 6.93 17.06 2.22
N PHE A 70 8.25 17.21 1.99
CA PHE A 70 9.24 16.18 2.22
C PHE A 70 10.27 16.64 3.25
N HIS A 71 10.27 16.02 4.44
CA HIS A 71 11.24 16.35 5.47
C HIS A 71 11.51 15.18 6.41
N ASN A 72 12.77 14.90 6.72
CA ASN A 72 13.13 13.73 7.52
C ASN A 72 12.66 13.82 8.98
N ARG A 73 12.68 15.00 9.58
CA ARG A 73 12.29 15.18 10.99
C ARG A 73 10.81 15.45 11.18
N LEU A 74 10.09 15.89 10.14
CA LEU A 74 8.67 16.27 10.17
C LEU A 74 8.35 17.28 11.29
N ARG A 75 9.31 18.17 11.56
CA ARG A 75 9.25 19.12 12.68
C ARG A 75 8.51 20.42 12.30
N ASP A 76 8.87 20.95 11.15
CA ASP A 76 8.44 22.28 10.70
C ASP A 76 7.52 22.10 9.49
N LEU A 77 6.32 21.53 9.73
CA LEU A 77 5.32 21.41 8.68
C LEU A 77 4.84 22.80 8.24
N PRO A 78 4.64 23.04 6.93
CA PRO A 78 4.05 24.30 6.46
C PRO A 78 2.66 24.46 7.05
N ASP A 79 2.22 25.72 7.23
CA ASP A 79 0.85 25.97 7.70
C ASP A 79 -0.14 25.49 6.64
N SER A 80 -1.15 24.75 7.09
CA SER A 80 -2.17 24.14 6.26
C SER A 80 -3.41 23.87 7.09
N ASP A 81 -4.57 23.78 6.47
CA ASP A 81 -5.82 23.45 7.15
C ASP A 81 -5.89 21.96 7.49
N GLY A 82 -5.24 21.14 6.67
CA GLY A 82 -5.16 19.71 6.89
C GLY A 82 -3.86 19.07 6.42
N TYR A 83 -3.57 17.94 7.02
CA TYR A 83 -2.39 17.13 6.68
C TYR A 83 -2.80 15.72 6.33
N PHE A 84 -2.26 15.21 5.21
CA PHE A 84 -2.34 13.82 4.82
C PHE A 84 -1.00 13.13 5.07
N PHE A 85 -0.98 12.16 5.95
CA PHE A 85 0.21 11.35 6.24
C PHE A 85 0.13 10.01 5.51
N VAL A 86 0.98 9.81 4.51
CA VAL A 86 1.00 8.57 3.70
C VAL A 86 1.43 7.32 4.47
N PHE A 87 1.97 7.51 5.68
CA PHE A 87 2.39 6.45 6.58
C PHE A 87 2.19 6.84 8.05
N HIS A 88 1.63 5.96 8.86
CA HIS A 88 1.28 6.25 10.24
C HIS A 88 2.46 6.71 11.12
N GLN A 89 3.67 6.21 10.87
CA GLN A 89 4.85 6.63 11.61
C GLN A 89 5.23 8.10 11.35
N TYR A 90 4.84 8.66 10.19
CA TYR A 90 5.10 10.08 9.91
C TYR A 90 4.19 10.97 10.75
N PHE A 91 2.92 10.59 10.90
CA PHE A 91 1.99 11.28 11.80
C PHE A 91 2.49 11.25 13.24
N TYR A 92 2.90 10.07 13.72
CA TYR A 92 3.50 9.92 15.05
C TYR A 92 4.70 10.85 15.25
N ARG A 93 5.63 10.89 14.30
CA ARG A 93 6.82 11.75 14.38
C ARG A 93 6.45 13.24 14.31
N ALA A 94 5.55 13.61 13.42
CA ALA A 94 5.07 14.99 13.31
C ALA A 94 4.37 15.45 14.60
N MET A 95 3.46 14.65 15.13
CA MET A 95 2.77 14.92 16.38
C MET A 95 3.74 15.09 17.56
N ARG A 96 4.81 14.25 17.62
CA ARG A 96 5.83 14.33 18.65
C ARG A 96 6.64 15.63 18.60
N HIS A 97 6.96 16.11 17.41
CA HIS A 97 7.81 17.28 17.20
C HIS A 97 7.00 18.59 17.13
N ASN A 98 5.78 18.51 16.63
CA ASN A 98 4.88 19.65 16.48
C ASN A 98 3.44 19.28 16.89
N PRO A 99 3.13 19.23 18.20
CA PRO A 99 1.79 18.84 18.68
C PRO A 99 0.67 19.77 18.19
N LYS A 100 0.97 20.98 17.71
CA LYS A 100 -0.03 21.92 17.16
C LYS A 100 -0.78 21.37 15.96
N ILE A 101 -0.20 20.37 15.25
CA ILE A 101 -0.91 19.71 14.15
C ILE A 101 -2.22 19.07 14.60
N LEU A 102 -2.37 18.71 15.89
CA LEU A 102 -3.60 18.13 16.43
C LEU A 102 -4.79 19.13 16.43
N ASN A 103 -4.54 20.42 16.20
CA ASN A 103 -5.59 21.41 16.00
C ASN A 103 -6.04 21.53 14.53
N LYS A 104 -5.37 20.84 13.63
CA LYS A 104 -5.66 20.77 12.20
C LYS A 104 -6.32 19.43 11.85
N LYS A 105 -6.91 19.33 10.67
CA LYS A 105 -7.48 18.08 10.18
C LYS A 105 -6.35 17.12 9.80
N ASN A 106 -6.29 15.94 10.41
CA ASN A 106 -5.24 14.94 10.14
C ASN A 106 -5.85 13.66 9.59
N ILE A 107 -5.47 13.30 8.39
CA ILE A 107 -5.81 12.02 7.76
C ILE A 107 -4.55 11.18 7.66
N VAL A 108 -4.60 9.96 8.18
CA VAL A 108 -3.44 9.08 8.28
C VAL A 108 -3.70 7.79 7.51
N MET A 109 -2.84 7.45 6.56
CA MET A 109 -2.88 6.18 5.88
C MET A 109 -2.11 5.12 6.69
N PHE A 110 -2.78 4.01 6.97
CA PHE A 110 -2.17 2.82 7.56
C PHE A 110 -1.96 1.76 6.47
N THR A 111 -0.71 1.46 6.15
CA THR A 111 -0.37 0.59 5.02
C THR A 111 -0.36 -0.89 5.39
N HIS A 112 0.40 -1.25 6.41
CA HIS A 112 0.50 -2.63 6.92
C HIS A 112 1.05 -2.61 8.36
N PRO A 113 0.77 -3.62 9.15
CA PRO A 113 1.36 -3.79 10.47
C PRO A 113 2.90 -3.89 10.35
N ASN A 114 3.59 -3.09 11.13
CA ASN A 114 5.04 -3.18 11.33
C ASN A 114 5.30 -2.87 12.80
N TRP A 115 5.04 -3.88 13.64
CA TRP A 115 5.16 -3.74 15.07
C TRP A 115 6.62 -3.88 15.48
N THR A 116 7.16 -2.83 16.09
CA THR A 116 8.48 -2.80 16.66
C THR A 116 8.39 -2.37 18.13
N PHE A 117 9.47 -2.49 18.85
CA PHE A 117 9.53 -2.03 20.24
C PHE A 117 9.11 -0.55 20.41
N SER A 118 9.55 0.33 19.51
CA SER A 118 9.18 1.76 19.51
C SER A 118 7.80 2.05 18.93
N PHE A 119 7.21 1.08 18.24
CA PHE A 119 5.91 1.14 17.58
C PHE A 119 5.11 -0.12 17.91
N SER A 120 4.92 -0.39 19.23
CA SER A 120 4.03 -1.46 19.67
C SER A 120 2.60 -1.19 19.22
N GLN A 121 1.82 -2.24 19.06
CA GLN A 121 0.42 -2.13 18.62
C GLN A 121 -0.37 -1.13 19.46
N SER A 122 -0.31 -1.24 20.80
CA SER A 122 -1.03 -0.33 21.69
C SER A 122 -0.63 1.13 21.52
N HIS A 123 0.65 1.39 21.27
CA HIS A 123 1.17 2.74 21.04
C HIS A 123 0.70 3.32 19.71
N VAL A 124 0.72 2.50 18.66
CA VAL A 124 0.23 2.90 17.32
C VAL A 124 -1.27 3.18 17.38
N ILE A 125 -2.07 2.31 18.01
CA ILE A 125 -3.52 2.51 18.19
C ILE A 125 -3.80 3.81 18.96
N TRP A 126 -3.08 4.05 20.05
CA TRP A 126 -3.21 5.30 20.79
C TRP A 126 -2.91 6.52 19.92
N CYS A 127 -1.87 6.46 19.08
CA CYS A 127 -1.51 7.52 18.15
C CYS A 127 -2.59 7.72 17.08
N LEU A 128 -3.04 6.65 16.43
CA LEU A 128 -4.06 6.69 15.38
C LEU A 128 -5.38 7.29 15.89
N ASN A 129 -5.76 7.01 17.15
CA ASN A 129 -6.93 7.62 17.78
C ASN A 129 -6.83 9.15 17.95
N LYS A 130 -5.67 9.77 17.69
CA LYS A 130 -5.50 11.24 17.66
C LYS A 130 -5.72 11.84 16.28
N ALA A 131 -5.68 11.03 15.22
CA ALA A 131 -6.07 11.49 13.89
C ALA A 131 -7.59 11.74 13.81
N ASP A 132 -8.00 12.54 12.85
CA ASP A 132 -9.42 12.72 12.54
C ASP A 132 -9.96 11.51 11.76
N LYS A 133 -9.20 11.03 10.77
CA LYS A 133 -9.51 9.82 10.02
C LYS A 133 -8.26 8.97 9.78
N VAL A 134 -8.46 7.66 9.74
CA VAL A 134 -7.44 6.65 9.45
C VAL A 134 -7.88 5.82 8.25
N ILE A 135 -7.14 5.94 7.16
CA ILE A 135 -7.38 5.14 5.95
C ILE A 135 -6.70 3.78 6.11
N CYS A 136 -7.49 2.74 6.05
CA CYS A 136 -7.04 1.35 5.97
C CYS A 136 -7.04 0.90 4.51
N LEU A 137 -5.95 0.26 4.05
CA LEU A 137 -5.82 -0.16 2.66
C LEU A 137 -6.53 -1.48 2.35
N ASN A 138 -6.97 -2.20 3.37
CA ASN A 138 -7.74 -3.44 3.24
C ASN A 138 -8.64 -3.67 4.44
N SER A 139 -9.69 -4.46 4.23
CA SER A 139 -10.73 -4.74 5.24
C SER A 139 -10.20 -5.57 6.42
N LYS A 140 -9.23 -6.46 6.19
CA LYS A 140 -8.63 -7.28 7.25
C LYS A 140 -7.92 -6.40 8.27
N VAL A 141 -7.02 -5.52 7.80
CA VAL A 141 -6.29 -4.58 8.66
C VAL A 141 -7.25 -3.62 9.37
N GLN A 142 -8.31 -3.15 8.69
CA GLN A 142 -9.31 -2.31 9.33
C GLN A 142 -9.96 -3.02 10.53
N ARG A 143 -10.41 -4.27 10.36
CA ARG A 143 -10.99 -5.07 11.45
C ARG A 143 -9.99 -5.32 12.60
N GLU A 144 -8.73 -5.64 12.26
CA GLU A 144 -7.67 -5.86 13.23
C GLU A 144 -7.38 -4.61 14.07
N LEU A 145 -7.30 -3.42 13.45
CA LEU A 145 -7.07 -2.17 14.14
C LEU A 145 -8.26 -1.79 15.05
N ILE A 146 -9.50 -2.00 14.60
CA ILE A 146 -10.70 -1.78 15.41
C ILE A 146 -10.72 -2.73 16.61
N ALA A 147 -10.44 -4.01 16.39
CA ALA A 147 -10.34 -5.00 17.48
C ALA A 147 -9.23 -4.66 18.49
N ALA A 148 -8.15 -4.00 18.04
CA ALA A 148 -7.07 -3.51 18.89
C ALA A 148 -7.39 -2.18 19.60
N GLY A 149 -8.58 -1.59 19.39
CA GLY A 149 -9.05 -0.39 20.09
C GLY A 149 -8.97 0.91 19.29
N LEU A 150 -8.81 0.85 17.96
CA LEU A 150 -9.01 2.01 17.10
C LEU A 150 -10.52 2.32 17.00
N ASP A 151 -10.90 3.59 17.20
CA ASP A 151 -12.28 4.04 17.05
C ASP A 151 -12.79 3.76 15.62
N ALA A 152 -13.80 2.90 15.50
CA ALA A 152 -14.40 2.52 14.22
C ALA A 152 -14.90 3.73 13.41
N LYS A 153 -15.39 4.80 14.07
CA LYS A 153 -15.88 6.02 13.40
C LYS A 153 -14.77 6.81 12.72
N LYS A 154 -13.52 6.56 13.08
CA LYS A 154 -12.36 7.19 12.48
C LYS A 154 -11.77 6.39 11.32
N THR A 155 -12.18 5.14 11.14
CA THR A 155 -11.62 4.28 10.09
C THR A 155 -12.36 4.44 8.77
N GLU A 156 -11.59 4.46 7.68
CA GLU A 156 -12.11 4.46 6.31
C GLU A 156 -11.40 3.40 5.50
N LEU A 157 -12.14 2.61 4.73
CA LEU A 157 -11.58 1.63 3.81
C LEU A 157 -11.40 2.30 2.44
N ILE A 158 -10.14 2.61 2.10
CA ILE A 158 -9.80 3.17 0.79
C ILE A 158 -8.62 2.37 0.25
N HIS A 159 -8.87 1.53 -0.75
CA HIS A 159 -7.80 0.81 -1.44
C HIS A 159 -6.88 1.79 -2.15
N ILE A 160 -5.58 1.48 -2.16
CA ILE A 160 -4.65 2.20 -3.02
C ILE A 160 -4.99 1.91 -4.48
N ALA A 161 -4.58 2.80 -5.37
CA ALA A 161 -5.05 2.82 -6.74
C ALA A 161 -3.94 2.56 -7.76
N SER A 162 -4.34 2.35 -9.00
CA SER A 162 -3.49 2.39 -10.18
C SER A 162 -4.10 3.30 -11.26
N ASP A 163 -3.48 3.38 -12.42
CA ASP A 163 -3.83 4.31 -13.48
C ASP A 163 -4.44 3.56 -14.67
N PRO A 164 -5.78 3.63 -14.87
CA PRO A 164 -6.42 2.94 -15.97
C PRO A 164 -6.10 3.54 -17.35
N ASP A 165 -5.62 4.79 -17.41
CA ASP A 165 -5.21 5.40 -18.69
C ASP A 165 -3.77 5.02 -19.05
N PHE A 166 -2.96 4.64 -18.06
CA PHE A 166 -1.60 4.20 -18.26
C PHE A 166 -1.50 2.70 -18.54
N PHE A 167 -2.25 1.86 -17.78
CA PHE A 167 -2.34 0.42 -18.03
C PHE A 167 -3.52 0.14 -18.96
N TYR A 168 -3.25 -0.26 -20.19
CA TYR A 168 -4.27 -0.51 -21.21
C TYR A 168 -4.59 -2.00 -21.36
N LYS A 169 -5.81 -2.27 -21.79
CA LYS A 169 -6.30 -3.63 -22.01
C LYS A 169 -5.57 -4.29 -23.18
N HIS A 170 -5.16 -5.53 -22.96
CA HIS A 170 -4.75 -6.43 -24.04
C HIS A 170 -5.60 -7.71 -24.08
N GLU A 171 -5.49 -8.48 -25.15
CA GLU A 171 -6.09 -9.80 -25.25
C GLU A 171 -5.14 -10.85 -24.69
N ARG A 172 -5.68 -11.74 -23.86
CA ARG A 172 -4.93 -12.88 -23.32
C ARG A 172 -4.80 -13.97 -24.40
N LYS A 173 -3.59 -14.28 -24.80
CA LYS A 173 -3.32 -15.22 -25.93
C LYS A 173 -2.12 -16.11 -25.68
N THR A 174 -1.22 -15.74 -24.79
CA THR A 174 0.11 -16.38 -24.66
C THR A 174 0.13 -17.48 -23.62
N GLY A 175 -0.80 -17.45 -22.68
CA GLY A 175 -0.80 -18.30 -21.49
C GLY A 175 0.38 -17.99 -20.54
N ALA A 176 1.16 -16.95 -20.80
CA ALA A 176 2.32 -16.62 -20.00
C ALA A 176 1.93 -16.08 -18.61
N VAL A 177 2.79 -16.37 -17.65
CA VAL A 177 2.60 -15.99 -16.24
C VAL A 177 3.57 -14.89 -15.85
N GLY A 178 3.12 -13.91 -15.06
CA GLY A 178 3.96 -12.82 -14.60
C GLY A 178 3.92 -12.57 -13.10
N PHE A 179 5.02 -12.04 -12.62
CA PHE A 179 5.20 -11.54 -11.24
C PHE A 179 5.76 -10.13 -11.29
N CYS A 180 5.43 -9.30 -10.28
CA CYS A 180 5.99 -7.97 -10.18
C CYS A 180 6.29 -7.61 -8.72
N SER A 181 7.57 -7.55 -8.36
CA SER A 181 8.01 -7.08 -7.04
C SER A 181 9.52 -6.83 -6.96
N ALA A 182 9.94 -5.99 -6.01
CA ALA A 182 11.31 -6.07 -5.51
C ALA A 182 11.48 -7.34 -4.66
N PHE A 183 12.66 -7.93 -4.69
CA PHE A 183 12.99 -9.11 -3.86
C PHE A 183 12.80 -8.82 -2.38
N GLY A 184 12.43 -9.82 -1.64
CA GLY A 184 12.28 -9.86 -0.20
C GLY A 184 11.50 -11.10 0.23
N GLU A 185 11.80 -11.63 1.40
CA GLU A 185 11.24 -12.90 1.91
C GLU A 185 9.71 -12.90 1.91
N ARG A 186 9.09 -11.78 2.28
CA ARG A 186 7.64 -11.64 2.27
C ARG A 186 6.98 -11.75 0.88
N LYS A 187 7.78 -11.71 -0.20
CA LYS A 187 7.30 -11.90 -1.58
C LYS A 187 7.23 -13.35 -1.99
N ASN A 188 7.60 -14.26 -1.07
CA ASN A 188 7.60 -15.70 -1.25
C ASN A 188 8.38 -16.14 -2.48
N PRO A 189 9.70 -15.85 -2.52
CA PRO A 189 10.55 -16.19 -3.66
C PRO A 189 10.60 -17.68 -3.93
N GLU A 190 10.47 -18.49 -2.90
CA GLU A 190 10.44 -19.95 -3.03
C GLU A 190 9.22 -20.42 -3.86
N MET A 191 8.04 -19.87 -3.61
CA MET A 191 6.84 -20.16 -4.42
C MET A 191 7.08 -19.84 -5.89
N ILE A 192 7.67 -18.68 -6.19
CA ILE A 192 7.98 -18.27 -7.57
C ILE A 192 8.94 -19.26 -8.23
N TYR A 193 10.01 -19.62 -7.54
CA TYR A 193 10.98 -20.60 -8.03
C TYR A 193 10.32 -21.96 -8.31
N GLN A 194 9.49 -22.46 -7.39
CA GLN A 194 8.81 -23.75 -7.57
C GLN A 194 7.83 -23.73 -8.76
N LEU A 195 7.11 -22.64 -8.99
CA LEU A 195 6.23 -22.49 -10.14
C LEU A 195 7.01 -22.55 -11.45
N VAL A 196 8.11 -21.80 -11.56
CA VAL A 196 8.96 -21.77 -12.77
C VAL A 196 9.54 -23.16 -13.03
N LYS A 197 10.06 -23.84 -12.00
CA LYS A 197 10.71 -25.15 -12.10
C LYS A 197 9.73 -26.25 -12.50
N ASN A 198 8.51 -26.24 -11.95
CA ASN A 198 7.53 -27.33 -12.14
C ASN A 198 6.57 -27.11 -13.31
N MET A 199 6.71 -26.02 -14.07
CA MET A 199 5.95 -25.74 -15.28
C MET A 199 6.88 -25.36 -16.45
N PRO A 200 7.79 -26.26 -16.91
CA PRO A 200 8.79 -25.92 -17.93
C PRO A 200 8.18 -25.57 -19.30
N GLU A 201 6.94 -25.98 -19.57
CA GLU A 201 6.18 -25.68 -20.77
C GLU A 201 5.57 -24.26 -20.77
N ARG A 202 5.54 -23.61 -19.60
CA ARG A 202 4.90 -22.30 -19.40
C ARG A 202 5.96 -21.19 -19.34
N LYS A 203 5.77 -20.08 -20.04
CA LYS A 203 6.66 -18.92 -19.92
C LYS A 203 6.34 -18.09 -18.69
N PHE A 204 7.40 -17.69 -17.98
CA PHE A 204 7.34 -16.86 -16.79
C PHE A 204 8.14 -15.56 -16.97
N TYR A 205 7.53 -14.46 -16.57
CA TYR A 205 8.15 -13.14 -16.56
C TYR A 205 8.14 -12.56 -15.16
N LEU A 206 9.29 -12.10 -14.69
CA LEU A 206 9.44 -11.42 -13.40
C LEU A 206 9.88 -9.98 -13.64
N MET A 207 9.08 -9.04 -13.22
CA MET A 207 9.38 -7.60 -13.27
C MET A 207 9.76 -7.13 -11.87
N GLY A 208 10.87 -6.40 -11.74
CA GLY A 208 11.25 -5.87 -10.43
C GLY A 208 12.73 -5.62 -10.28
N ARG A 209 13.25 -5.76 -9.06
CA ARG A 209 14.65 -5.48 -8.74
C ARG A 209 15.14 -6.30 -7.55
N TYR A 210 16.46 -6.43 -7.44
CA TYR A 210 17.15 -7.10 -6.34
C TYR A 210 16.92 -8.62 -6.27
N TRP A 211 16.39 -9.26 -7.31
CA TRP A 211 16.16 -10.70 -7.34
C TRP A 211 17.44 -11.51 -7.42
N GLU A 212 18.55 -10.87 -7.82
CA GLU A 212 19.90 -11.42 -7.73
C GLU A 212 20.34 -11.78 -6.30
N HIS A 213 19.63 -11.30 -5.28
CA HIS A 213 19.86 -11.66 -3.89
C HIS A 213 19.13 -12.94 -3.44
N PHE A 214 18.28 -13.49 -4.28
CA PHE A 214 17.62 -14.78 -4.00
C PHE A 214 18.62 -15.93 -4.17
N GLU A 215 18.74 -16.82 -3.18
CA GLU A 215 19.73 -17.91 -3.18
C GLU A 215 19.66 -18.85 -4.40
N LYS A 216 18.43 -19.03 -4.96
CA LYS A 216 18.20 -19.89 -6.13
C LYS A 216 18.08 -19.08 -7.44
N TYR A 217 18.46 -17.81 -7.43
CA TYR A 217 18.34 -16.93 -8.61
C TYR A 217 19.15 -17.45 -9.79
N ASP A 218 20.39 -17.93 -9.55
CA ASP A 218 21.26 -18.43 -10.61
C ASP A 218 20.71 -19.70 -11.28
N GLU A 219 20.04 -20.56 -10.52
CA GLU A 219 19.32 -21.71 -11.09
C GLU A 219 18.12 -21.22 -11.92
N MET A 220 17.29 -20.33 -11.33
CA MET A 220 16.07 -19.82 -11.96
C MET A 220 16.34 -19.06 -13.26
N LYS A 221 17.35 -18.19 -13.29
CA LYS A 221 17.67 -17.38 -14.49
C LYS A 221 18.13 -18.21 -15.68
N ASN A 222 18.66 -19.43 -15.44
CA ASN A 222 19.12 -20.36 -16.48
C ASN A 222 18.01 -21.27 -17.01
N MET A 223 16.80 -21.21 -16.45
CA MET A 223 15.65 -21.96 -16.95
C MET A 223 15.14 -21.33 -18.26
N ALA A 224 14.98 -22.11 -19.32
CA ALA A 224 14.58 -21.64 -20.64
C ALA A 224 13.20 -20.98 -20.70
N ASN A 225 12.37 -21.21 -19.69
CA ASN A 225 11.02 -20.69 -19.56
C ASN A 225 10.92 -19.44 -18.69
N PHE A 226 12.03 -18.89 -18.17
CA PHE A 226 12.05 -17.75 -17.27
C PHE A 226 12.74 -16.53 -17.89
N THR A 227 12.18 -15.34 -17.66
CA THR A 227 12.78 -14.06 -18.05
C THR A 227 12.63 -13.05 -16.93
N TYR A 228 13.73 -12.40 -16.56
CA TYR A 228 13.75 -11.36 -15.54
C TYR A 228 13.98 -9.98 -16.18
N TYR A 229 13.06 -9.05 -15.91
CA TYR A 229 13.15 -7.64 -16.26
C TYR A 229 13.62 -6.86 -15.03
N ASN A 230 14.91 -6.57 -14.99
CA ASN A 230 15.56 -5.97 -13.83
C ASN A 230 15.52 -4.45 -13.86
N ASN A 231 14.78 -3.86 -12.91
CA ASN A 231 14.75 -2.42 -12.68
C ASN A 231 14.40 -1.59 -13.93
N GLU A 232 13.47 -2.12 -14.73
CA GLU A 232 12.99 -1.42 -15.91
C GLU A 232 12.31 -0.09 -15.52
N PRO A 233 12.36 0.93 -16.39
CA PRO A 233 11.61 2.17 -16.20
C PRO A 233 10.12 1.90 -16.07
N TYR A 234 9.43 2.62 -15.16
CA TYR A 234 8.00 2.38 -14.92
C TYR A 234 7.13 2.56 -16.17
N GLU A 235 7.59 3.42 -17.09
CA GLU A 235 6.94 3.71 -18.36
C GLU A 235 6.82 2.47 -19.28
N THR A 236 7.69 1.47 -19.11
CA THR A 236 7.66 0.22 -19.89
C THR A 236 6.73 -0.85 -19.30
N TYR A 237 6.23 -0.66 -18.08
CA TYR A 237 5.42 -1.66 -17.39
C TYR A 237 4.14 -2.05 -18.13
N PRO A 238 3.39 -1.13 -18.79
CA PRO A 238 2.23 -1.53 -19.59
C PRO A 238 2.57 -2.57 -20.66
N ASP A 239 3.70 -2.41 -21.35
CA ASP A 239 4.15 -3.34 -22.38
C ASP A 239 4.64 -4.68 -21.79
N LEU A 240 5.19 -4.65 -20.56
CA LEU A 240 5.57 -5.85 -19.84
C LEU A 240 4.34 -6.64 -19.37
N TYR A 241 3.32 -5.96 -18.85
CA TYR A 241 2.05 -6.61 -18.49
C TYR A 241 1.33 -7.19 -19.72
N ASN A 242 1.49 -6.60 -20.90
CA ASN A 242 0.92 -7.12 -22.14
C ASN A 242 1.55 -8.43 -22.63
N LYS A 243 2.67 -8.86 -22.03
CA LYS A 243 3.32 -10.15 -22.35
C LYS A 243 2.75 -11.29 -21.52
N ILE A 244 1.89 -11.03 -20.54
CA ILE A 244 1.39 -12.03 -19.58
C ILE A 244 -0.14 -12.07 -19.58
N ASP A 245 -0.68 -13.25 -19.42
CA ASP A 245 -2.12 -13.47 -19.34
C ASP A 245 -2.59 -13.74 -17.90
N VAL A 246 -1.70 -14.34 -17.09
CA VAL A 246 -1.93 -14.63 -15.68
C VAL A 246 -0.92 -13.89 -14.83
N PHE A 247 -1.38 -13.15 -13.85
CA PHE A 247 -0.52 -12.46 -12.89
C PHE A 247 -0.59 -13.10 -11.52
N ILE A 248 0.56 -13.42 -10.92
CA ILE A 248 0.62 -14.06 -9.61
C ILE A 248 1.23 -13.12 -8.57
N SER A 249 0.55 -12.97 -7.44
CA SER A 249 1.05 -12.27 -6.24
C SER A 249 1.11 -13.25 -5.06
N PRO A 250 2.22 -13.94 -4.83
CA PRO A 250 2.32 -14.99 -3.80
C PRO A 250 2.77 -14.46 -2.43
N SER A 251 2.72 -13.17 -2.21
CA SER A 251 3.25 -12.52 -1.01
C SER A 251 2.63 -13.06 0.27
N THR A 252 3.42 -13.18 1.33
CA THR A 252 2.95 -13.61 2.66
C THR A 252 2.41 -12.44 3.50
N LEU A 253 2.77 -11.21 3.14
CA LEU A 253 2.30 -9.99 3.81
C LEU A 253 2.25 -8.82 2.83
N GLU A 254 1.07 -8.20 2.72
CA GLU A 254 0.84 -6.99 1.94
C GLU A 254 -0.11 -6.02 2.66
N GLY A 255 0.01 -4.74 2.32
CA GLY A 255 -1.00 -3.74 2.65
C GLY A 255 -1.99 -3.56 1.50
N GLY A 256 -1.43 -3.28 0.32
CA GLY A 256 -2.16 -3.15 -0.94
C GLY A 256 -1.20 -3.36 -2.10
N PRO A 257 -1.15 -4.56 -2.69
CA PRO A 257 -0.21 -4.88 -3.78
C PRO A 257 -0.66 -4.22 -5.09
N VAL A 258 -0.20 -2.99 -5.32
CA VAL A 258 -0.51 -2.22 -6.55
C VAL A 258 -0.31 -3.03 -7.83
N PRO A 259 0.74 -3.86 -7.97
CA PRO A 259 0.92 -4.71 -9.16
C PRO A 259 -0.28 -5.61 -9.49
N VAL A 260 -1.10 -5.99 -8.52
CA VAL A 260 -2.34 -6.75 -8.79
C VAL A 260 -3.34 -5.88 -9.56
N LEU A 261 -3.52 -4.61 -9.16
CA LEU A 261 -4.41 -3.69 -9.89
C LEU A 261 -3.86 -3.33 -11.28
N GLU A 262 -2.54 -3.16 -11.41
CA GLU A 262 -1.88 -2.90 -12.70
C GLU A 262 -2.12 -4.06 -13.68
N ALA A 263 -1.94 -5.29 -13.20
CA ALA A 263 -2.22 -6.50 -13.95
C ALA A 263 -3.70 -6.60 -14.35
N MET A 264 -4.62 -6.38 -13.40
CA MET A 264 -6.06 -6.38 -13.69
C MET A 264 -6.44 -5.32 -14.71
N LEU A 265 -5.90 -4.10 -14.60
CA LEU A 265 -6.11 -3.02 -15.57
C LEU A 265 -5.55 -3.36 -16.96
N SER A 266 -4.49 -4.15 -17.02
CA SER A 266 -3.95 -4.71 -18.27
C SER A 266 -4.71 -5.95 -18.77
N ASN A 267 -5.78 -6.35 -18.08
CA ASN A 267 -6.59 -7.56 -18.35
C ASN A 267 -5.87 -8.89 -18.07
N CYS A 268 -4.78 -8.90 -17.29
CA CYS A 268 -4.18 -10.13 -16.79
C CYS A 268 -5.08 -10.74 -15.70
N PHE A 269 -5.31 -12.05 -15.75
CA PHE A 269 -6.11 -12.74 -14.73
C PHE A 269 -5.30 -12.89 -13.43
N PRO A 270 -5.74 -12.31 -12.31
CA PRO A 270 -4.96 -12.33 -11.08
C PRO A 270 -5.15 -13.64 -10.31
N ILE A 271 -4.05 -14.17 -9.79
CA ILE A 271 -4.00 -15.24 -8.79
C ILE A 271 -3.19 -14.71 -7.63
N ALA A 272 -3.79 -14.56 -6.46
CA ALA A 272 -3.14 -13.89 -5.34
C ALA A 272 -3.34 -14.63 -4.02
N SER A 273 -2.34 -14.56 -3.16
CA SER A 273 -2.50 -14.97 -1.77
C SER A 273 -3.51 -14.05 -1.06
N LYS A 274 -4.21 -14.57 -0.06
CA LYS A 274 -5.19 -13.85 0.76
C LYS A 274 -4.53 -12.79 1.67
N THR A 275 -3.75 -11.89 1.05
CA THR A 275 -3.04 -10.81 1.74
C THR A 275 -3.40 -9.42 1.20
N GLY A 276 -3.18 -8.40 2.02
CA GLY A 276 -3.49 -7.03 1.65
C GLY A 276 -4.94 -6.86 1.22
N PHE A 277 -5.16 -6.10 0.17
CA PHE A 277 -6.51 -5.90 -0.40
C PHE A 277 -6.95 -7.01 -1.38
N CYS A 278 -6.11 -8.01 -1.67
CA CYS A 278 -6.50 -9.03 -2.65
C CYS A 278 -7.88 -9.65 -2.36
N PRO A 279 -8.23 -10.01 -1.10
CA PRO A 279 -9.57 -10.51 -0.79
C PRO A 279 -10.70 -9.48 -0.92
N ASP A 280 -10.37 -8.19 -1.00
CA ASP A 280 -11.37 -7.13 -1.15
C ASP A 280 -11.65 -6.82 -2.63
N VAL A 281 -10.68 -7.05 -3.53
CA VAL A 281 -10.78 -6.70 -4.96
C VAL A 281 -10.93 -7.90 -5.87
N ILE A 282 -10.54 -9.09 -5.41
CA ILE A 282 -10.68 -10.35 -6.14
C ILE A 282 -11.89 -11.11 -5.60
N SER A 283 -12.88 -11.29 -6.46
CA SER A 283 -13.99 -12.24 -6.26
C SER A 283 -13.55 -13.61 -6.72
N ASP A 284 -13.18 -14.47 -5.77
CA ASP A 284 -12.60 -15.78 -6.03
C ASP A 284 -13.43 -16.63 -7.00
N GLY A 285 -12.76 -17.21 -8.00
CA GLY A 285 -13.39 -17.99 -9.07
C GLY A 285 -14.04 -17.15 -10.18
N ASN A 286 -14.28 -15.85 -9.94
CA ASN A 286 -14.91 -14.95 -10.90
C ASN A 286 -13.86 -14.07 -11.63
N ASN A 287 -13.35 -13.00 -11.02
CA ASN A 287 -12.40 -12.08 -11.64
C ASN A 287 -10.94 -12.35 -11.26
N GLY A 288 -10.67 -13.45 -10.59
CA GLY A 288 -9.36 -13.91 -10.15
C GLY A 288 -9.48 -15.15 -9.29
N PHE A 289 -8.34 -15.65 -8.80
CA PHE A 289 -8.29 -16.71 -7.80
C PHE A 289 -7.54 -16.26 -6.55
N LEU A 290 -7.99 -16.76 -5.40
CA LEU A 290 -7.37 -16.53 -4.10
C LEU A 290 -6.88 -17.87 -3.53
N PHE A 291 -5.67 -17.86 -2.95
CA PHE A 291 -5.12 -19.00 -2.22
C PHE A 291 -4.62 -18.60 -0.84
N ASP A 292 -4.50 -19.56 0.06
CA ASP A 292 -4.02 -19.30 1.42
C ASP A 292 -2.51 -19.05 1.43
N VAL A 293 -2.02 -18.26 2.38
CA VAL A 293 -0.61 -17.83 2.45
C VAL A 293 0.36 -19.01 2.57
N ASP A 294 -0.09 -20.09 3.19
CA ASP A 294 0.62 -21.36 3.41
C ASP A 294 0.31 -22.42 2.35
N ALA A 295 -0.39 -22.06 1.27
CA ALA A 295 -0.69 -22.97 0.17
C ALA A 295 0.59 -23.53 -0.46
N ASP A 296 0.53 -24.79 -0.84
CA ASP A 296 1.59 -25.44 -1.63
C ASP A 296 1.57 -24.94 -3.08
N TYR A 297 2.74 -24.93 -3.73
CA TYR A 297 2.87 -24.52 -5.12
C TYR A 297 2.00 -25.33 -6.08
N SER A 298 1.70 -26.58 -5.77
CA SER A 298 0.82 -27.45 -6.59
C SER A 298 -0.60 -26.91 -6.66
N GLU A 299 -1.11 -26.31 -5.60
CA GLU A 299 -2.40 -25.63 -5.63
C GLU A 299 -2.36 -24.44 -6.60
N VAL A 300 -1.30 -23.61 -6.54
CA VAL A 300 -1.16 -22.46 -7.43
C VAL A 300 -1.02 -22.90 -8.89
N ILE A 301 -0.29 -24.00 -9.17
CA ILE A 301 -0.25 -24.61 -10.51
C ILE A 301 -1.65 -25.00 -11.01
N ARG A 302 -2.46 -25.62 -10.14
CA ARG A 302 -3.86 -25.95 -10.48
C ARG A 302 -4.66 -24.70 -10.82
N LEU A 303 -4.51 -23.62 -10.06
CA LEU A 303 -5.19 -22.34 -10.31
C LEU A 303 -4.73 -21.68 -11.62
N ILE A 304 -3.41 -21.76 -11.96
CA ILE A 304 -2.89 -21.27 -13.25
C ILE A 304 -3.60 -21.99 -14.40
N LYS A 305 -3.67 -23.34 -14.35
CA LYS A 305 -4.34 -24.14 -15.38
C LYS A 305 -5.84 -23.82 -15.49
N LEU A 306 -6.51 -23.56 -14.38
CA LEU A 306 -7.91 -23.13 -14.38
C LEU A 306 -8.10 -21.72 -14.96
N ALA A 307 -7.13 -20.83 -14.79
CA ALA A 307 -7.18 -19.47 -15.33
C ALA A 307 -7.17 -19.44 -16.87
N ASP A 308 -6.59 -20.45 -17.53
CA ASP A 308 -6.56 -20.56 -19.00
C ASP A 308 -7.96 -20.62 -19.62
N SER A 309 -8.95 -21.14 -18.90
CA SER A 309 -10.35 -21.22 -19.36
C SER A 309 -11.17 -19.94 -19.07
N LYS A 310 -10.60 -18.97 -18.39
CA LYS A 310 -11.34 -17.74 -17.98
C LYS A 310 -11.35 -16.70 -19.09
N THR A 311 -12.53 -16.31 -19.51
CA THR A 311 -12.77 -15.34 -20.60
C THR A 311 -13.22 -13.96 -20.10
N ILE A 312 -13.43 -13.80 -18.80
CA ILE A 312 -13.88 -12.55 -18.20
C ILE A 312 -12.95 -11.38 -18.54
N ASP A 313 -13.52 -10.22 -18.82
CA ASP A 313 -12.79 -8.94 -18.87
C ASP A 313 -12.49 -8.47 -17.44
N VAL A 314 -11.32 -8.82 -16.95
CA VAL A 314 -10.88 -8.49 -15.59
C VAL A 314 -10.70 -6.98 -15.42
N ARG A 315 -10.31 -6.26 -16.48
CA ARG A 315 -10.10 -4.82 -16.45
C ARG A 315 -11.33 -4.06 -15.94
N GLN A 316 -12.54 -4.45 -16.40
CA GLN A 316 -13.77 -3.77 -15.99
C GLN A 316 -13.96 -3.77 -14.47
N THR A 317 -13.53 -4.84 -13.82
CA THR A 317 -13.66 -4.98 -12.35
C THR A 317 -12.64 -4.15 -11.57
N ALA A 318 -11.59 -3.63 -12.24
CA ALA A 318 -10.51 -2.85 -11.62
C ALA A 318 -10.62 -1.33 -11.87
N LEU A 319 -11.50 -0.87 -12.77
CA LEU A 319 -11.59 0.54 -13.16
C LEU A 319 -11.95 1.49 -12.00
N GLU A 320 -12.71 1.01 -11.03
CA GLU A 320 -13.07 1.80 -9.84
C GLU A 320 -11.85 2.11 -8.95
N HIS A 321 -10.78 1.31 -9.01
CA HIS A 321 -9.56 1.49 -8.24
C HIS A 321 -8.58 2.47 -8.91
N SER A 322 -9.10 3.57 -9.46
CA SER A 322 -8.29 4.61 -10.09
C SER A 322 -7.77 5.64 -9.07
N TRP A 323 -6.63 6.26 -9.39
CA TRP A 323 -6.09 7.35 -8.58
C TRP A 323 -7.08 8.51 -8.44
N LYS A 324 -7.87 8.80 -9.46
CA LYS A 324 -8.91 9.83 -9.41
C LYS A 324 -9.95 9.51 -8.34
N ASN A 325 -10.50 8.30 -8.34
CA ASN A 325 -11.49 7.88 -7.34
C ASN A 325 -10.89 7.83 -5.93
N CYS A 326 -9.64 7.37 -5.80
CA CYS A 326 -8.93 7.37 -4.53
C CYS A 326 -8.77 8.79 -3.96
N SER A 327 -8.31 9.74 -4.79
CA SER A 327 -8.16 11.14 -4.40
C SER A 327 -9.49 11.77 -4.00
N GLN A 328 -10.55 11.56 -4.77
CA GLN A 328 -11.88 12.08 -4.45
C GLN A 328 -12.41 11.58 -3.09
N LYS A 329 -12.17 10.29 -2.78
CA LYS A 329 -12.52 9.74 -1.46
C LYS A 329 -11.72 10.42 -0.35
N ILE A 330 -10.42 10.66 -0.56
CA ILE A 330 -9.57 11.36 0.41
C ILE A 330 -10.00 12.81 0.59
N ASP A 331 -10.29 13.53 -0.50
CA ASP A 331 -10.74 14.93 -0.46
C ASP A 331 -12.03 15.08 0.35
N ARG A 332 -12.99 14.15 0.19
CA ARG A 332 -14.22 14.13 1.00
C ARG A 332 -13.94 14.07 2.50
N LEU A 333 -12.98 13.22 2.91
CA LEU A 333 -12.61 13.11 4.33
C LEU A 333 -12.07 14.43 4.90
N PHE A 334 -11.50 15.29 4.08
CA PHE A 334 -11.08 16.63 4.52
C PHE A 334 -12.25 17.59 4.67
N LEU A 335 -13.30 17.42 3.89
CA LEU A 335 -14.48 18.31 3.88
C LEU A 335 -15.55 17.94 4.93
N GLU A 336 -15.57 16.69 5.41
CA GLU A 336 -16.41 16.24 6.54
C GLU A 336 -15.96 16.87 7.88
#